data_2aaa931ce937dc7e31958dccdbf80b1c
#
_entry.id   2aaa931ce937dc7e31958dccdbf80b1c
#
_cell.length_a   1.000
_cell.length_b   1.000
_cell.length_c   1.000
_cell.angle_alpha   90.00
_cell.angle_beta   90.00
_cell.angle_gamma   90.00
#
_symmetry.space_group_name_H-M   'P 1'
#
loop_
_entity.id
_entity.type
_entity.pdbx_description
1 polymer ?
#
loop_
_entity_poly.entity_id
_entity_poly.type
_entity_poly.pdbx_seq_one_letter_code
_entity_poly.pdbx_strand_id
1 'polypeptide(L)'
;MSEKKRIAVLASGGGTNFQSVVDACASGYINGEVCLLIYNRREAFVKERASKHNIPAIYLNKYMFGSDLDKHDEKMLEILREYKADLIVLAGYLSKIGKRVVDAYENAIMNLHPSLIPSFCGEGMYGMSVHKAVVDYGAKLTGATVHFVDYNFDTGA
;
A
#
# COMPACT_ATOMS: atom_id res chain seq x y z
N MET A 1 -15.21 -16.21 18.07
CA MET A 1 -14.13 -15.26 17.71
C MET A 1 -14.26 -14.98 16.22
N SER A 2 -14.19 -13.73 15.81
CA SER A 2 -14.21 -13.40 14.37
C SER A 2 -12.96 -13.96 13.72
N GLU A 3 -13.08 -14.47 12.50
CA GLU A 3 -11.95 -14.95 11.71
C GLU A 3 -10.93 -13.82 11.49
N LYS A 4 -9.63 -14.15 11.57
CA LYS A 4 -8.55 -13.17 11.34
C LYS A 4 -8.61 -12.68 9.90
N LYS A 5 -8.52 -11.38 9.70
CA LYS A 5 -8.45 -10.78 8.37
C LYS A 5 -7.08 -11.00 7.73
N ARG A 6 -7.07 -11.39 6.47
CA ARG A 6 -5.85 -11.61 5.67
C ARG A 6 -5.48 -10.32 4.96
N ILE A 7 -4.33 -9.76 5.31
CA ILE A 7 -3.88 -8.44 4.86
C ILE A 7 -2.75 -8.61 3.85
N ALA A 8 -2.96 -8.13 2.63
CA ALA A 8 -1.89 -7.94 1.65
C ALA A 8 -1.32 -6.53 1.79
N VAL A 9 -0.01 -6.39 1.89
CA VAL A 9 0.66 -5.09 1.95
C VAL A 9 1.41 -4.83 0.65
N LEU A 10 1.23 -3.65 0.08
CA LEU A 10 1.95 -3.19 -1.10
C LEU A 10 2.94 -2.09 -0.70
N ALA A 11 4.20 -2.20 -1.14
CA ALA A 11 5.24 -1.24 -0.76
C ALA A 11 6.30 -1.08 -1.87
N SER A 12 6.96 0.09 -1.91
CA SER A 12 8.00 0.41 -2.90
C SER A 12 9.39 0.70 -2.28
N GLY A 13 9.50 0.76 -0.96
CA GLY A 13 10.70 1.27 -0.30
C GLY A 13 11.15 0.50 0.94
N GLY A 14 11.50 1.22 2.00
CA GLY A 14 12.09 0.66 3.22
C GLY A 14 11.17 -0.19 4.08
N GLY A 15 9.85 -0.02 3.95
CA GLY A 15 8.86 -0.87 4.61
C GLY A 15 8.67 -0.62 6.10
N THR A 16 8.86 0.60 6.60
CA THR A 16 8.59 0.93 8.01
C THR A 16 7.11 0.80 8.35
N ASN A 17 6.23 1.27 7.47
CA ASN A 17 4.77 1.09 7.63
C ASN A 17 4.36 -0.37 7.50
N PHE A 18 4.99 -1.15 6.59
CA PHE A 18 4.80 -2.60 6.53
C PHE A 18 5.14 -3.25 7.88
N GLN A 19 6.29 -2.91 8.47
CA GLN A 19 6.70 -3.42 9.77
C GLN A 19 5.67 -3.10 10.86
N SER A 20 5.15 -1.87 10.88
CA SER A 20 4.13 -1.46 11.86
C SER A 20 2.85 -2.30 11.77
N VAL A 21 2.42 -2.65 10.55
CA VAL A 21 1.25 -3.53 10.34
C VAL A 21 1.54 -4.96 10.84
N VAL A 22 2.74 -5.48 10.53
CA VAL A 22 3.17 -6.82 11.00
C VAL A 22 3.18 -6.87 12.53
N ASP A 23 3.79 -5.87 13.17
CA ASP A 23 3.90 -5.81 14.64
C ASP A 23 2.53 -5.67 15.30
N ALA A 24 1.62 -4.89 14.73
CA ALA A 24 0.26 -4.74 15.22
C ALA A 24 -0.58 -6.02 15.11
N CYS A 25 -0.38 -6.79 14.04
CA CYS A 25 -0.98 -8.12 13.90
C CYS A 25 -0.38 -9.12 14.91
N ALA A 26 0.94 -9.11 15.08
CA ALA A 26 1.64 -10.01 16.00
C ALA A 26 1.27 -9.76 17.47
N SER A 27 1.09 -8.49 17.86
CA SER A 27 0.65 -8.10 19.20
C SER A 27 -0.84 -8.35 19.48
N GLY A 28 -1.63 -8.68 18.45
CA GLY A 28 -3.09 -8.85 18.56
C GLY A 28 -3.86 -7.52 18.58
N TYR A 29 -3.19 -6.38 18.37
CA TYR A 29 -3.86 -5.08 18.23
C TYR A 29 -4.76 -5.05 16.99
N ILE A 30 -4.32 -5.68 15.91
CA ILE A 30 -5.13 -5.94 14.70
C ILE A 30 -5.51 -7.43 14.73
N ASN A 31 -6.81 -7.72 14.66
CA ASN A 31 -7.30 -9.10 14.47
C ASN A 31 -7.12 -9.53 13.01
N GLY A 32 -5.87 -9.70 12.61
CA GLY A 32 -5.47 -10.03 11.24
C GLY A 32 -4.11 -10.68 11.16
N GLU A 33 -3.74 -11.06 9.97
CA GLU A 33 -2.39 -11.53 9.62
C GLU A 33 -1.93 -10.91 8.30
N VAL A 34 -0.66 -10.53 8.21
CA VAL A 34 -0.07 -10.14 6.94
C VAL A 34 0.24 -11.40 6.15
N CYS A 35 -0.56 -11.69 5.13
CA CYS A 35 -0.45 -12.90 4.33
C CYS A 35 0.45 -12.76 3.10
N LEU A 36 0.75 -11.52 2.68
CA LEU A 36 1.47 -11.25 1.45
C LEU A 36 2.09 -9.86 1.47
N LEU A 37 3.30 -9.75 0.91
CA LEU A 37 3.90 -8.49 0.46
C LEU A 37 3.97 -8.50 -1.07
N ILE A 38 3.48 -7.44 -1.73
CA ILE A 38 3.79 -7.15 -3.13
C ILE A 38 4.69 -5.91 -3.16
N TYR A 39 5.83 -5.99 -3.86
CA TYR A 39 6.74 -4.86 -4.00
C TYR A 39 7.16 -4.67 -5.47
N ASN A 40 7.38 -3.42 -5.87
CA ASN A 40 7.57 -3.06 -7.28
C ASN A 40 8.95 -2.47 -7.61
N ARG A 41 9.88 -2.42 -6.64
CA ARG A 41 11.27 -2.02 -6.83
C ARG A 41 12.19 -3.11 -6.32
N ARG A 42 13.13 -3.55 -7.15
CA ARG A 42 14.03 -4.69 -6.84
C ARG A 42 14.87 -4.43 -5.58
N GLU A 43 15.27 -3.17 -5.36
CA GLU A 43 16.11 -2.72 -4.25
C GLU A 43 15.30 -2.38 -3.00
N ALA A 44 13.98 -2.57 -3.02
CA ALA A 44 13.12 -2.24 -1.87
C ALA A 44 13.49 -3.12 -0.66
N PHE A 45 13.93 -2.48 0.41
CA PHE A 45 14.35 -3.17 1.64
C PHE A 45 13.19 -3.88 2.35
N VAL A 46 11.96 -3.54 2.03
CA VAL A 46 10.76 -4.18 2.61
C VAL A 46 10.76 -5.71 2.42
N LYS A 47 11.35 -6.23 1.36
CA LYS A 47 11.49 -7.69 1.13
C LYS A 47 12.29 -8.40 2.22
N GLU A 48 13.33 -7.73 2.75
CA GLU A 48 14.13 -8.26 3.86
C GLU A 48 13.31 -8.33 5.16
N ARG A 49 12.42 -7.35 5.37
CA ARG A 49 11.50 -7.35 6.50
C ARG A 49 10.50 -8.51 6.38
N ALA A 50 9.91 -8.69 5.20
CA ALA A 50 9.00 -9.80 4.94
C ALA A 50 9.67 -11.16 5.19
N SER A 51 10.90 -11.34 4.71
CA SER A 51 11.71 -12.55 4.93
C SER A 51 11.90 -12.86 6.42
N LYS A 52 12.21 -11.85 7.24
CA LYS A 52 12.39 -12.02 8.70
C LYS A 52 11.13 -12.51 9.42
N HIS A 53 9.97 -12.23 8.86
CA HIS A 53 8.68 -12.64 9.41
C HIS A 53 8.06 -13.84 8.69
N ASN A 54 8.81 -14.48 7.77
CA ASN A 54 8.31 -15.58 6.92
C ASN A 54 7.05 -15.22 6.11
N ILE A 55 6.92 -13.94 5.73
CA ILE A 55 5.82 -13.46 4.91
C ILE A 55 6.20 -13.59 3.44
N PRO A 56 5.39 -14.26 2.60
CA PRO A 56 5.61 -14.34 1.18
C PRO A 56 5.76 -12.95 0.55
N ALA A 57 6.79 -12.75 -0.26
CA ALA A 57 7.07 -11.48 -0.92
C ALA A 57 7.19 -11.67 -2.43
N ILE A 58 6.33 -11.00 -3.19
CA ILE A 58 6.26 -11.10 -4.65
C ILE A 58 6.69 -9.78 -5.28
N TYR A 59 7.69 -9.86 -6.16
CA TYR A 59 8.07 -8.74 -7.01
C TYR A 59 7.10 -8.63 -8.18
N LEU A 60 6.42 -7.50 -8.29
CA LEU A 60 5.50 -7.22 -9.37
C LEU A 60 5.68 -5.78 -9.86
N ASN A 61 6.14 -5.60 -11.10
CA ASN A 61 6.35 -4.29 -11.70
C ASN A 61 5.71 -4.25 -13.09
N LYS A 62 5.09 -3.11 -13.44
CA LYS A 62 4.41 -2.91 -14.73
C LYS A 62 5.32 -3.18 -15.95
N TYR A 63 6.61 -2.91 -15.85
CA TYR A 63 7.57 -3.15 -16.93
C TYR A 63 7.79 -4.63 -17.25
N MET A 64 7.40 -5.55 -16.36
CA MET A 64 7.42 -7.01 -16.65
C MET A 64 6.41 -7.40 -17.74
N PHE A 65 5.47 -6.51 -18.03
CA PHE A 65 4.40 -6.71 -19.01
C PHE A 65 4.53 -5.74 -20.21
N GLY A 66 5.73 -5.20 -20.47
CA GLY A 66 5.93 -4.22 -21.54
C GLY A 66 5.12 -2.92 -21.34
N SER A 67 4.87 -2.55 -20.09
CA SER A 67 3.99 -1.42 -19.70
C SER A 67 2.51 -1.61 -20.04
N ASP A 68 2.06 -2.82 -20.33
CA ASP A 68 0.65 -3.18 -20.44
C ASP A 68 0.03 -3.19 -19.02
N LEU A 69 -0.69 -2.13 -18.70
CA LEU A 69 -1.25 -1.89 -17.37
C LEU A 69 -2.40 -2.88 -17.07
N ASP A 70 -3.14 -3.31 -18.08
CA ASP A 70 -4.23 -4.26 -17.90
C ASP A 70 -3.71 -5.63 -17.49
N LYS A 71 -2.65 -6.12 -18.13
CA LYS A 71 -2.00 -7.38 -17.75
C LYS A 71 -1.35 -7.32 -16.36
N HIS A 72 -0.74 -6.18 -16.03
CA HIS A 72 -0.19 -5.98 -14.69
C HIS A 72 -1.28 -6.04 -13.62
N ASP A 73 -2.41 -5.36 -13.86
CA ASP A 73 -3.54 -5.30 -12.96
C ASP A 73 -4.22 -6.68 -12.78
N GLU A 74 -4.41 -7.40 -13.90
CA GLU A 74 -4.91 -8.77 -13.88
C GLU A 74 -4.02 -9.71 -13.06
N LYS A 75 -2.69 -9.63 -13.26
CA LYS A 75 -1.74 -10.44 -12.49
C LYS A 75 -1.74 -10.09 -11.01
N MET A 76 -1.84 -8.81 -10.66
CA MET A 76 -1.99 -8.39 -9.27
C MET A 76 -3.24 -8.98 -8.64
N LEU A 77 -4.37 -8.92 -9.34
CA LEU A 77 -5.63 -9.47 -8.86
C LEU A 77 -5.58 -10.99 -8.68
N GLU A 78 -4.94 -11.72 -9.61
CA GLU A 78 -4.68 -13.16 -9.50
C GLU A 78 -3.91 -13.49 -8.21
N ILE A 79 -2.79 -12.80 -7.97
CA ILE A 79 -1.96 -12.99 -6.77
C ILE A 79 -2.74 -12.72 -5.50
N LEU A 80 -3.47 -11.60 -5.44
CA LEU A 80 -4.26 -11.24 -4.26
C LEU A 80 -5.32 -12.28 -3.92
N ARG A 81 -5.95 -12.87 -4.94
CA ARG A 81 -6.94 -13.96 -4.79
C ARG A 81 -6.29 -15.27 -4.35
N GLU A 82 -5.13 -15.62 -4.91
CA GLU A 82 -4.37 -16.82 -4.53
C GLU A 82 -4.05 -16.79 -3.03
N TYR A 83 -3.61 -15.63 -2.53
CA TYR A 83 -3.31 -15.45 -1.11
C TYR A 83 -4.55 -15.15 -0.26
N LYS A 84 -5.75 -15.13 -0.86
CA LYS A 84 -7.03 -14.88 -0.16
C LYS A 84 -6.99 -13.62 0.68
N ALA A 85 -6.47 -12.52 0.10
CA ALA A 85 -6.42 -11.25 0.79
C ALA A 85 -7.85 -10.68 0.98
N ASP A 86 -8.18 -10.28 2.21
CA ASP A 86 -9.42 -9.57 2.54
C ASP A 86 -9.27 -8.06 2.44
N LEU A 87 -8.06 -7.57 2.74
CA LEU A 87 -7.72 -6.15 2.81
C LEU A 87 -6.36 -5.91 2.16
N ILE A 88 -6.26 -4.81 1.45
CA ILE A 88 -5.01 -4.32 0.86
C ILE A 88 -4.58 -3.06 1.60
N VAL A 89 -3.31 -2.98 2.01
CA VAL A 89 -2.71 -1.79 2.63
C VAL A 89 -1.59 -1.27 1.73
N LEU A 90 -1.72 -0.04 1.24
CA LEU A 90 -0.68 0.65 0.51
C LEU A 90 0.26 1.33 1.52
N ALA A 91 1.42 0.73 1.75
CA ALA A 91 2.42 1.17 2.72
C ALA A 91 3.61 1.85 2.01
N GLY A 92 3.38 3.01 1.43
CA GLY A 92 4.35 3.69 0.58
C GLY A 92 4.52 3.00 -0.78
N TYR A 93 3.42 2.59 -1.39
CA TYR A 93 3.39 2.04 -2.74
C TYR A 93 3.28 3.17 -3.76
N LEU A 94 4.29 3.30 -4.62
CA LEU A 94 4.45 4.45 -5.53
C LEU A 94 3.89 4.21 -6.94
N SER A 95 3.04 3.23 -7.11
CA SER A 95 2.35 2.99 -8.38
C SER A 95 0.84 3.06 -8.18
N LYS A 96 0.13 3.50 -9.23
CA LYS A 96 -1.33 3.50 -9.22
C LYS A 96 -1.85 2.06 -9.21
N ILE A 97 -2.90 1.83 -8.44
CA ILE A 97 -3.67 0.58 -8.48
C ILE A 97 -4.61 0.63 -9.67
N GLY A 98 -4.68 -0.45 -10.42
CA GLY A 98 -5.52 -0.54 -11.61
C GLY A 98 -7.00 -0.75 -11.26
N LYS A 99 -7.84 -0.47 -12.26
CA LYS A 99 -9.29 -0.48 -12.10
C LYS A 99 -9.84 -1.84 -11.66
N ARG A 100 -9.30 -2.94 -12.18
CA ARG A 100 -9.76 -4.30 -11.86
C ARG A 100 -9.57 -4.63 -10.38
N VAL A 101 -8.43 -4.22 -9.81
CA VAL A 101 -8.15 -4.43 -8.38
C VAL A 101 -9.04 -3.53 -7.54
N VAL A 102 -9.20 -2.26 -7.92
CA VAL A 102 -10.09 -1.32 -7.19
C VAL A 102 -11.53 -1.82 -7.18
N ASP A 103 -12.07 -2.27 -8.33
CA ASP A 103 -13.42 -2.84 -8.42
C ASP A 103 -13.60 -4.11 -7.56
N ALA A 104 -12.59 -4.99 -7.56
CA ALA A 104 -12.66 -6.26 -6.84
C ALA A 104 -12.49 -6.08 -5.32
N TYR A 105 -11.86 -5.00 -4.88
CA TYR A 105 -11.57 -4.68 -3.47
C TYR A 105 -12.18 -3.33 -3.06
N GLU A 106 -13.40 -3.06 -3.53
CA GLU A 106 -14.13 -1.84 -3.16
C GLU A 106 -14.23 -1.73 -1.63
N ASN A 107 -13.85 -0.56 -1.08
CA ASN A 107 -13.76 -0.30 0.36
C ASN A 107 -12.85 -1.27 1.13
N ALA A 108 -11.94 -1.95 0.45
CA ALA A 108 -10.97 -2.88 1.04
C ALA A 108 -9.52 -2.59 0.61
N ILE A 109 -9.24 -1.38 0.13
CA ILE A 109 -7.88 -0.88 -0.12
C ILE A 109 -7.70 0.38 0.70
N MET A 110 -6.74 0.37 1.62
CA MET A 110 -6.38 1.53 2.46
C MET A 110 -5.03 2.08 2.04
N ASN A 111 -4.91 3.41 1.98
CA ASN A 111 -3.65 4.10 1.75
C ASN A 111 -3.32 5.02 2.93
N LEU A 112 -2.04 5.13 3.23
CA LEU A 112 -1.51 6.12 4.16
C LEU A 112 -0.84 7.23 3.38
N HIS A 113 -1.45 8.41 3.36
CA HIS A 113 -0.89 9.61 2.76
C HIS A 113 -0.24 10.51 3.84
N PRO A 114 0.99 11.03 3.60
CA PRO A 114 1.75 11.75 4.64
C PRO A 114 1.38 13.23 4.78
N SER A 115 0.09 13.58 4.62
CA SER A 115 -0.45 14.91 4.91
C SER A 115 -1.89 14.82 5.39
N LEU A 116 -2.43 15.96 5.84
CA LEU A 116 -3.85 16.11 6.16
C LEU A 116 -4.60 16.44 4.86
N ILE A 117 -5.16 15.44 4.18
CA ILE A 117 -5.95 15.61 2.97
C ILE A 117 -7.15 16.55 3.27
N PRO A 118 -7.47 17.52 2.36
CA PRO A 118 -7.01 17.67 0.98
C PRO A 118 -5.73 18.48 0.78
N SER A 119 -5.01 18.85 1.83
CA SER A 119 -3.76 19.62 1.70
C SER A 119 -2.61 18.71 1.27
N PHE A 120 -1.76 19.20 0.35
CA PHE A 120 -0.53 18.52 -0.09
C PHE A 120 -0.75 17.08 -0.57
N CYS A 121 -1.82 16.84 -1.34
CA CYS A 121 -2.15 15.54 -1.91
C CYS A 121 -2.33 15.62 -3.44
N GLY A 122 -2.56 14.46 -4.08
CA GLY A 122 -2.75 14.35 -5.52
C GLY A 122 -1.48 13.98 -6.28
N GLU A 123 -1.51 14.16 -7.59
CA GLU A 123 -0.44 13.74 -8.49
C GLU A 123 0.91 14.37 -8.13
N GLY A 124 1.96 13.54 -8.01
CA GLY A 124 3.32 13.97 -7.66
C GLY A 124 3.56 14.17 -6.16
N MET A 125 2.52 14.15 -5.32
CA MET A 125 2.64 14.31 -3.87
C MET A 125 2.82 12.97 -3.17
N TYR A 126 4.08 12.55 -2.97
CA TYR A 126 4.44 11.31 -2.26
C TYR A 126 5.80 11.42 -1.56
N GLY A 127 5.96 10.64 -0.51
CA GLY A 127 7.22 10.55 0.24
C GLY A 127 7.74 11.90 0.72
N MET A 128 9.02 12.17 0.55
CA MET A 128 9.67 13.40 1.00
C MET A 128 9.18 14.67 0.29
N SER A 129 8.61 14.56 -0.92
CA SER A 129 8.06 15.70 -1.65
C SER A 129 6.92 16.37 -0.88
N VAL A 130 6.09 15.59 -0.21
CA VAL A 130 4.99 16.10 0.64
C VAL A 130 5.54 16.90 1.82
N HIS A 131 6.50 16.33 2.54
CA HIS A 131 7.10 16.99 3.71
C HIS A 131 7.79 18.28 3.32
N LYS A 132 8.52 18.28 2.19
CA LYS A 132 9.15 19.47 1.65
C LYS A 132 8.10 20.55 1.29
N ALA A 133 7.04 20.18 0.59
CA ALA A 133 5.96 21.10 0.23
C ALA A 133 5.29 21.73 1.47
N VAL A 134 5.05 20.95 2.52
CA VAL A 134 4.50 21.44 3.80
C VAL A 134 5.41 22.49 4.43
N VAL A 135 6.72 22.22 4.48
CA VAL A 135 7.71 23.14 5.07
C VAL A 135 7.86 24.41 4.22
N ASP A 136 8.02 24.25 2.91
CA ASP A 136 8.19 25.37 1.98
C ASP A 136 6.96 26.31 1.97
N TYR A 137 5.75 25.74 2.12
CA TYR A 137 4.52 26.52 2.24
C TYR A 137 4.41 27.25 3.58
N GLY A 138 5.13 26.80 4.62
CA GLY A 138 5.06 27.35 5.97
C GLY A 138 3.80 26.92 6.72
N ALA A 139 3.23 25.76 6.42
CA ALA A 139 2.09 25.20 7.14
C ALA A 139 2.42 25.00 8.62
N LYS A 140 1.49 25.38 9.52
CA LYS A 140 1.69 25.30 10.97
C LYS A 140 1.25 23.96 11.56
N LEU A 141 0.43 23.22 10.79
CA LEU A 141 -0.05 21.88 11.13
C LEU A 141 0.14 20.97 9.94
N THR A 142 0.52 19.75 10.22
CA THR A 142 0.57 18.65 9.24
C THR A 142 0.30 17.34 9.97
N GLY A 143 0.15 16.27 9.22
CA GLY A 143 -0.13 14.96 9.78
C GLY A 143 -0.15 13.89 8.72
N ALA A 144 -0.93 12.85 8.92
CA ALA A 144 -1.15 11.77 7.96
C ALA A 144 -2.64 11.44 7.86
N THR A 145 -3.06 10.98 6.70
CA THR A 145 -4.43 10.56 6.45
C THR A 145 -4.44 9.10 6.01
N VAL A 146 -5.24 8.28 6.69
CA VAL A 146 -5.60 6.95 6.19
C VAL A 146 -6.95 7.09 5.49
N HIS A 147 -7.02 6.65 4.25
CA HIS A 147 -8.24 6.72 3.45
C HIS A 147 -8.42 5.46 2.61
N PHE A 148 -9.64 5.17 2.21
CA PHE A 148 -9.91 4.15 1.22
C PHE A 148 -9.50 4.63 -0.18
N VAL A 149 -9.00 3.71 -0.99
CA VAL A 149 -8.53 4.02 -2.35
C VAL A 149 -9.68 3.86 -3.34
N ASP A 150 -9.85 4.87 -4.17
CA ASP A 150 -10.71 4.84 -5.36
C ASP A 150 -9.88 5.01 -6.66
N TYR A 151 -10.53 5.37 -7.77
CA TYR A 151 -9.84 5.53 -9.06
C TYR A 151 -8.97 6.77 -9.17
N ASN A 152 -9.19 7.75 -8.31
CA ASN A 152 -8.45 9.00 -8.32
C ASN A 152 -7.36 8.97 -7.25
N PHE A 153 -6.39 9.88 -7.36
CA PHE A 153 -5.37 9.99 -6.32
C PHE A 153 -5.92 10.71 -5.09
N ASP A 154 -5.83 10.07 -3.93
CA ASP A 154 -6.08 10.64 -2.61
C ASP A 154 -7.50 11.25 -2.43
N THR A 155 -8.52 10.72 -3.13
CA THR A 155 -9.90 11.23 -3.10
C THR A 155 -10.88 10.34 -2.36
N GLY A 156 -10.53 9.11 -2.08
CA GLY A 156 -11.40 8.17 -1.36
C GLY A 156 -11.70 8.59 0.09
N ALA A 157 -12.80 8.06 0.62
CA ALA A 157 -13.28 8.35 1.98
C ALA A 157 -12.33 7.84 3.09
#